data_350b8ed3d7408b85e1ce1e9013d8f366
#
_entry.id   350b8ed3d7408b85e1ce1e9013d8f366
#
_cell.length_a   1.000
_cell.length_b   1.000
_cell.length_c   1.000
_cell.angle_alpha   90.00
_cell.angle_beta   90.00
_cell.angle_gamma   90.00
#
_symmetry.space_group_name_H-M   'P 1'
#
loop_
_entity.id
_entity.type
_entity.pdbx_description
1 polymer ?
#
loop_
_entity_poly.entity_id
_entity_poly.type
_entity_poly.pdbx_seq_one_letter_code
_entity_poly.pdbx_strand_id
1 'polypeptide(L)'
;MEKKITYLDRNEYNYGPCPAVGEVLKNFDPNNLCFYTRIYDEGKKSIFSDYLSSIYNIPEKQIILGYGGEDILKQVVHCFLSGKEKQKTLLIPKFSWWYYKSIADEVEGRSVLYPLYEEGNTFKYDFEAMKEAIRKENPEMVLIASPNNPTGNSLTSEELDQILSFISP
;
A
#
# COMPACT_ATOMS: atom_id res chain seq x y z
N MET A 1 -37.78 10.33 -11.86
CA MET A 1 -36.71 9.79 -10.97
C MET A 1 -35.44 9.69 -11.80
N GLU A 2 -34.39 10.46 -11.48
CA GLU A 2 -33.10 10.28 -12.09
C GLU A 2 -32.56 8.89 -11.71
N LYS A 3 -32.10 8.13 -12.72
CA LYS A 3 -31.47 6.85 -12.47
C LYS A 3 -30.14 7.10 -11.78
N LYS A 4 -30.00 6.69 -10.53
CA LYS A 4 -28.71 6.71 -9.83
C LYS A 4 -27.79 5.68 -10.51
N ILE A 5 -26.70 6.16 -11.10
CA ILE A 5 -25.65 5.31 -11.68
C ILE A 5 -24.74 4.83 -10.55
N THR A 6 -24.48 3.53 -10.52
CA THR A 6 -23.45 2.93 -9.65
C THR A 6 -22.27 2.54 -10.50
N TYR A 7 -21.10 3.10 -10.22
CA TYR A 7 -19.87 2.82 -10.93
C TYR A 7 -19.17 1.60 -10.31
N LEU A 8 -18.92 0.58 -11.13
CA LEU A 8 -18.30 -0.69 -10.71
C LEU A 8 -17.00 -0.99 -11.50
N ASP A 9 -16.54 -0.05 -12.29
CA ASP A 9 -15.34 -0.16 -13.13
C ASP A 9 -14.04 0.20 -12.40
N ARG A 10 -14.16 0.77 -11.21
CA ARG A 10 -13.06 1.12 -10.32
C ARG A 10 -13.42 0.82 -8.86
N ASN A 11 -12.44 0.79 -7.98
CA ASN A 11 -12.65 0.60 -6.54
C ASN A 11 -13.08 1.91 -5.86
N GLU A 12 -14.20 2.47 -6.33
CA GLU A 12 -14.76 3.74 -5.83
C GLU A 12 -15.90 3.50 -4.86
N TYR A 13 -15.97 4.34 -3.83
CA TYR A 13 -17.05 4.29 -2.84
C TYR A 13 -18.25 5.12 -3.31
N ASN A 14 -19.28 4.45 -3.86
CA ASN A 14 -20.44 5.07 -4.50
C ASN A 14 -21.43 5.74 -3.55
N TYR A 15 -21.24 5.67 -2.24
CA TYR A 15 -22.16 6.18 -1.24
C TYR A 15 -21.81 7.57 -0.72
N GLY A 16 -20.71 8.14 -1.19
CA GLY A 16 -20.20 9.44 -0.78
C GLY A 16 -19.39 9.41 0.54
N PRO A 17 -18.73 10.51 0.88
CA PRO A 17 -17.92 10.60 2.07
C PRO A 17 -18.76 10.59 3.36
N CYS A 18 -18.11 10.29 4.48
CA CYS A 18 -18.71 10.46 5.80
C CYS A 18 -19.22 11.92 5.97
N PRO A 19 -20.41 12.14 6.56
CA PRO A 19 -20.96 13.49 6.76
C PRO A 19 -20.00 14.47 7.46
N ALA A 20 -19.19 13.99 8.38
CA ALA A 20 -18.16 14.79 9.07
C ALA A 20 -17.17 15.45 8.10
N VAL A 21 -16.87 14.81 6.96
CA VAL A 21 -15.99 15.40 5.92
C VAL A 21 -16.60 16.67 5.35
N GLY A 22 -17.93 16.66 5.09
CA GLY A 22 -18.64 17.83 4.61
C GLY A 22 -18.61 19.00 5.60
N GLU A 23 -18.74 18.70 6.90
CA GLU A 23 -18.68 19.74 7.93
C GLU A 23 -17.26 20.34 8.07
N VAL A 24 -16.21 19.51 8.00
CA VAL A 24 -14.82 20.00 8.00
C VAL A 24 -14.56 20.90 6.80
N LEU A 25 -14.99 20.50 5.60
CA LEU A 25 -14.79 21.29 4.38
C LEU A 25 -15.54 22.64 4.42
N LYS A 26 -16.76 22.68 4.97
CA LYS A 26 -17.53 23.93 5.13
C LYS A 26 -16.84 24.93 6.08
N ASN A 27 -16.21 24.42 7.13
CA ASN A 27 -15.59 25.23 8.18
C ASN A 27 -14.09 25.47 7.94
N PHE A 28 -13.53 24.92 6.87
CA PHE A 28 -12.13 25.08 6.56
C PHE A 28 -11.81 26.52 6.11
N ASP A 29 -10.84 27.16 6.75
CA ASP A 29 -10.33 28.46 6.34
C ASP A 29 -9.33 28.31 5.21
N PRO A 30 -9.64 28.76 3.96
CA PRO A 30 -8.73 28.66 2.82
C PRO A 30 -7.40 29.37 3.02
N ASN A 31 -7.31 30.35 3.91
CA ASN A 31 -6.06 31.06 4.22
C ASN A 31 -5.00 30.11 4.80
N ASN A 32 -5.41 29.03 5.44
CA ASN A 32 -4.48 28.01 5.94
C ASN A 32 -3.67 27.30 4.85
N LEU A 33 -4.15 27.31 3.60
CA LEU A 33 -3.42 26.76 2.46
C LEU A 33 -2.15 27.52 2.11
N CYS A 34 -2.01 28.74 2.60
CA CYS A 34 -0.84 29.59 2.33
C CYS A 34 0.33 29.35 3.30
N PHE A 35 0.15 28.52 4.31
CA PHE A 35 1.14 28.34 5.38
C PHE A 35 1.66 26.91 5.43
N TYR A 36 2.94 26.77 5.75
CA TYR A 36 3.49 25.49 6.18
C TYR A 36 3.01 25.15 7.60
N THR A 37 2.90 23.85 7.88
CA THR A 37 2.63 23.43 9.27
C THR A 37 3.73 23.88 10.23
N ARG A 38 3.35 24.23 11.46
CA ARG A 38 4.28 24.63 12.52
C ARG A 38 4.33 23.63 13.68
N ILE A 39 3.63 22.50 13.54
CA ILE A 39 3.57 21.48 14.59
C ILE A 39 4.93 20.81 14.86
N TYR A 40 5.89 20.97 13.96
CA TYR A 40 7.27 20.52 14.16
C TYR A 40 7.95 21.18 15.38
N ASP A 41 7.56 22.39 15.72
CA ASP A 41 8.07 23.11 16.90
C ASP A 41 7.68 22.39 18.22
N GLU A 42 6.64 21.56 18.17
CA GLU A 42 6.19 20.70 19.26
C GLU A 42 6.81 19.29 19.22
N GLY A 43 7.73 19.04 18.28
CA GLY A 43 8.38 17.73 18.09
C GLY A 43 7.51 16.68 17.40
N LYS A 44 6.42 17.09 16.74
CA LYS A 44 5.47 16.23 16.02
C LYS A 44 5.59 16.43 14.52
N LYS A 45 5.28 15.40 13.74
CA LYS A 45 5.25 15.51 12.26
C LYS A 45 3.94 16.16 11.78
N SER A 46 2.82 15.77 12.36
CA SER A 46 1.50 16.33 12.08
C SER A 46 0.51 15.97 13.19
N ILE A 47 -0.62 16.68 13.25
CA ILE A 47 -1.74 16.34 14.15
C ILE A 47 -2.24 14.92 13.85
N PHE A 48 -2.24 14.52 12.57
CA PHE A 48 -2.74 13.22 12.16
C PHE A 48 -1.80 12.07 12.56
N SER A 49 -0.49 12.22 12.39
CA SER A 49 0.47 11.22 12.85
C SER A 49 0.50 11.06 14.37
N ASP A 50 0.36 12.16 15.13
CA ASP A 50 0.23 12.13 16.59
C ASP A 50 -1.04 11.35 17.01
N TYR A 51 -2.17 11.64 16.38
CA TYR A 51 -3.42 10.90 16.60
C TYR A 51 -3.27 9.41 16.30
N LEU A 52 -2.72 9.05 15.14
CA LEU A 52 -2.48 7.64 14.77
C LEU A 52 -1.54 6.94 15.75
N SER A 53 -0.48 7.63 16.19
CA SER A 53 0.44 7.14 17.22
C SER A 53 -0.32 6.75 18.50
N SER A 54 -1.26 7.58 18.92
CA SER A 54 -2.04 7.34 20.13
C SER A 54 -3.02 6.18 20.01
N ILE A 55 -3.75 6.06 18.88
CA ILE A 55 -4.76 5.01 18.72
C ILE A 55 -4.17 3.63 18.44
N TYR A 56 -3.02 3.57 17.76
CA TYR A 56 -2.33 2.31 17.45
C TYR A 56 -1.26 1.94 18.48
N ASN A 57 -0.98 2.82 19.44
CA ASN A 57 0.07 2.65 20.45
C ASN A 57 1.44 2.29 19.83
N ILE A 58 1.81 3.04 18.79
CA ILE A 58 3.11 2.92 18.10
C ILE A 58 3.83 4.26 18.10
N PRO A 59 5.17 4.29 18.15
CA PRO A 59 5.91 5.53 18.08
C PRO A 59 5.62 6.30 16.78
N GLU A 60 5.41 7.63 16.87
CA GLU A 60 5.12 8.47 15.70
C GLU A 60 6.19 8.34 14.60
N LYS A 61 7.45 8.11 14.98
CA LYS A 61 8.55 7.87 14.02
C LYS A 61 8.34 6.67 13.09
N GLN A 62 7.45 5.74 13.46
CA GLN A 62 7.09 4.56 12.64
C GLN A 62 5.88 4.83 11.72
N ILE A 63 5.36 6.05 11.72
CA ILE A 63 4.22 6.45 10.90
C ILE A 63 4.72 7.28 9.72
N ILE A 64 4.33 6.89 8.53
CA ILE A 64 4.54 7.65 7.29
C ILE A 64 3.19 8.13 6.79
N LEU A 65 3.10 9.41 6.47
CA LEU A 65 1.93 10.02 5.86
C LEU A 65 2.21 10.36 4.39
N GLY A 66 1.18 10.27 3.56
CA GLY A 66 1.25 10.60 2.14
C GLY A 66 -0.12 10.96 1.57
N TYR A 67 -0.16 11.27 0.30
CA TYR A 67 -1.37 11.66 -0.43
C TYR A 67 -2.16 10.42 -0.91
N GLY A 68 -2.57 9.58 0.04
CA GLY A 68 -3.22 8.29 -0.22
C GLY A 68 -2.25 7.12 -0.33
N GLY A 69 -2.82 5.90 -0.41
CA GLY A 69 -2.04 4.66 -0.42
C GLY A 69 -1.12 4.51 -1.64
N GLU A 70 -1.50 5.06 -2.79
CA GLU A 70 -0.68 5.03 -4.01
C GLU A 70 0.62 5.82 -3.84
N ASP A 71 0.56 7.01 -3.27
CA ASP A 71 1.74 7.83 -3.00
C ASP A 71 2.70 7.15 -2.02
N ILE A 72 2.18 6.60 -0.92
CA ILE A 72 3.00 5.87 0.06
C ILE A 72 3.64 4.64 -0.58
N LEU A 73 2.87 3.86 -1.35
CA LEU A 73 3.37 2.69 -2.07
C LEU A 73 4.52 3.06 -3.01
N LYS A 74 4.35 4.13 -3.78
CA LYS A 74 5.39 4.66 -4.68
C LYS A 74 6.64 5.04 -3.90
N GLN A 75 6.50 5.81 -2.83
CA GLN A 75 7.64 6.23 -1.99
C GLN A 75 8.40 5.02 -1.43
N VAL A 76 7.69 4.01 -0.92
CA VAL A 76 8.30 2.79 -0.37
C VAL A 76 9.04 2.02 -1.46
N VAL A 77 8.41 1.75 -2.60
CA VAL A 77 9.05 1.02 -3.72
C VAL A 77 10.28 1.78 -4.21
N HIS A 78 10.19 3.09 -4.40
CA HIS A 78 11.32 3.90 -4.82
C HIS A 78 12.46 3.89 -3.78
N CYS A 79 12.13 3.96 -2.49
CA CYS A 79 13.13 3.92 -1.42
C CYS A 79 13.99 2.64 -1.47
N PHE A 80 13.35 1.49 -1.67
CA PHE A 80 14.04 0.20 -1.66
C PHE A 80 14.68 -0.16 -2.99
N LEU A 81 14.07 0.25 -4.12
CA LEU A 81 14.55 -0.15 -5.44
C LEU A 81 15.50 0.85 -6.09
N SER A 82 15.50 2.13 -5.69
CA SER A 82 16.45 3.10 -6.26
C SER A 82 17.89 2.73 -5.95
N GLY A 83 18.78 2.99 -6.90
CA GLY A 83 20.22 2.80 -6.76
C GLY A 83 20.87 2.37 -8.07
N LYS A 84 22.14 2.73 -8.27
CA LYS A 84 22.86 2.53 -9.53
C LYS A 84 23.79 1.31 -9.54
N GLU A 85 24.03 0.66 -8.40
CA GLU A 85 25.02 -0.41 -8.29
C GLU A 85 24.58 -1.70 -8.98
N LYS A 86 23.31 -2.04 -8.89
CA LYS A 86 22.69 -3.19 -9.56
C LYS A 86 21.18 -2.94 -9.75
N GLN A 87 20.62 -3.60 -10.75
CA GLN A 87 19.17 -3.64 -10.92
C GLN A 87 18.54 -4.41 -9.74
N LYS A 88 17.69 -3.73 -8.98
CA LYS A 88 17.01 -4.28 -7.82
C LYS A 88 15.68 -4.93 -8.20
N THR A 89 15.27 -5.94 -7.44
CA THR A 89 14.10 -6.76 -7.76
C THR A 89 12.96 -6.52 -6.76
N LEU A 90 11.77 -6.28 -7.32
CA LEU A 90 10.49 -6.31 -6.63
C LEU A 90 9.74 -7.59 -6.98
N LEU A 91 9.40 -8.39 -5.97
CA LEU A 91 8.55 -9.56 -6.13
C LEU A 91 7.08 -9.17 -5.89
N ILE A 92 6.20 -9.43 -6.85
CA ILE A 92 4.79 -9.01 -6.84
C ILE A 92 3.85 -10.17 -7.19
N PRO A 93 2.57 -10.15 -6.72
CA PRO A 93 1.63 -11.20 -7.06
C PRO A 93 1.24 -11.16 -8.54
N LYS A 94 1.06 -12.32 -9.19
CA LYS A 94 0.74 -12.45 -10.62
C LYS A 94 -0.60 -11.81 -10.89
N PHE A 95 -1.65 -12.01 -10.45
CA PHE A 95 -2.94 -11.40 -10.78
C PHE A 95 -3.24 -10.22 -9.84
N SER A 96 -2.46 -9.17 -9.95
CA SER A 96 -2.60 -8.00 -9.09
C SER A 96 -2.59 -6.69 -9.88
N TRP A 97 -2.65 -5.57 -9.19
CA TRP A 97 -2.72 -4.27 -9.80
C TRP A 97 -1.46 -3.98 -10.64
N TRP A 98 -1.67 -3.69 -11.92
CA TRP A 98 -0.60 -3.44 -12.90
C TRP A 98 0.38 -2.35 -12.49
N TYR A 99 -0.08 -1.40 -11.66
CA TYR A 99 0.71 -0.25 -11.23
C TYR A 99 1.93 -0.64 -10.39
N TYR A 100 1.91 -1.77 -9.69
CA TYR A 100 3.09 -2.24 -8.93
C TYR A 100 4.32 -2.39 -9.82
N LYS A 101 4.11 -2.91 -11.03
CA LYS A 101 5.18 -3.02 -12.02
C LYS A 101 5.63 -1.63 -12.48
N SER A 102 4.70 -0.73 -12.79
CA SER A 102 5.02 0.61 -13.30
C SER A 102 5.87 1.43 -12.35
N ILE A 103 5.58 1.41 -11.03
CA ILE A 103 6.39 2.14 -10.05
C ILE A 103 7.78 1.54 -9.85
N ALA A 104 7.98 0.24 -10.07
CA ALA A 104 9.30 -0.36 -10.09
C ALA A 104 10.08 0.07 -11.36
N ASP A 105 9.42 0.07 -12.50
CA ASP A 105 10.01 0.49 -13.79
C ASP A 105 10.47 1.96 -13.75
N GLU A 106 9.78 2.86 -13.00
CA GLU A 106 10.15 4.27 -12.83
C GLU A 106 11.57 4.47 -12.24
N VAL A 107 12.06 3.51 -11.47
CA VAL A 107 13.40 3.52 -10.87
C VAL A 107 14.34 2.46 -11.44
N GLU A 108 14.03 2.00 -12.66
CA GLU A 108 14.80 0.96 -13.36
C GLU A 108 14.87 -0.38 -12.59
N GLY A 109 13.92 -0.61 -11.69
CA GLY A 109 13.77 -1.86 -10.96
C GLY A 109 13.24 -2.98 -11.85
N ARG A 110 13.48 -4.23 -11.45
CA ARG A 110 12.96 -5.42 -12.12
C ARG A 110 11.81 -6.01 -11.31
N SER A 111 10.65 -6.20 -11.93
CA SER A 111 9.52 -6.89 -11.32
C SER A 111 9.52 -8.37 -11.67
N VAL A 112 9.36 -9.23 -10.67
CA VAL A 112 9.19 -10.67 -10.81
C VAL A 112 7.85 -11.09 -10.21
N LEU A 113 7.14 -12.00 -10.87
CA LEU A 113 5.82 -12.43 -10.44
C LEU A 113 5.91 -13.73 -9.64
N TYR A 114 5.24 -13.78 -8.49
CA TYR A 114 4.93 -15.04 -7.82
C TYR A 114 3.49 -15.44 -8.07
N PRO A 115 3.18 -16.75 -8.19
CA PRO A 115 1.87 -17.20 -8.63
C PRO A 115 0.81 -17.10 -7.53
N LEU A 116 -0.44 -16.93 -7.99
CA LEU A 116 -1.66 -17.29 -7.30
C LEU A 116 -2.30 -18.46 -8.04
N TYR A 117 -3.03 -19.30 -7.34
CA TYR A 117 -3.82 -20.37 -7.92
C TYR A 117 -5.30 -20.20 -7.59
N GLU A 118 -6.16 -20.79 -8.43
CA GLU A 118 -7.61 -20.82 -8.22
C GLU A 118 -7.96 -21.97 -7.26
N GLU A 119 -8.77 -21.68 -6.25
CA GLU A 119 -9.33 -22.66 -5.34
C GLU A 119 -10.84 -22.39 -5.17
N GLY A 120 -11.67 -23.24 -5.75
CA GLY A 120 -13.12 -23.02 -5.78
C GLY A 120 -13.47 -21.70 -6.51
N ASN A 121 -14.07 -20.76 -5.79
CA ASN A 121 -14.48 -19.45 -6.33
C ASN A 121 -13.57 -18.29 -5.88
N THR A 122 -12.34 -18.60 -5.46
CA THR A 122 -11.39 -17.60 -4.95
C THR A 122 -9.98 -17.88 -5.45
N PHE A 123 -9.09 -16.94 -5.20
CA PHE A 123 -7.66 -17.10 -5.43
C PHE A 123 -6.92 -17.26 -4.12
N LYS A 124 -5.82 -18.00 -4.16
CA LYS A 124 -4.90 -18.14 -3.03
C LYS A 124 -3.46 -17.90 -3.47
N TYR A 125 -2.64 -17.44 -2.53
CA TYR A 125 -1.20 -17.32 -2.72
C TYR A 125 -0.55 -18.71 -2.68
N ASP A 126 0.31 -18.97 -3.65
CA ASP A 126 1.17 -20.17 -3.65
C ASP A 126 2.44 -19.88 -2.83
N PHE A 127 2.40 -20.26 -1.56
CA PHE A 127 3.50 -19.97 -0.63
C PHE A 127 4.78 -20.72 -0.96
N GLU A 128 4.70 -21.94 -1.47
CA GLU A 128 5.89 -22.69 -1.86
C GLU A 128 6.55 -22.07 -3.10
N ALA A 129 5.76 -21.70 -4.09
CA ALA A 129 6.29 -20.99 -5.26
C ALA A 129 6.79 -19.57 -4.90
N MET A 130 6.15 -18.88 -3.97
CA MET A 130 6.64 -17.60 -3.44
C MET A 130 8.01 -17.77 -2.77
N LYS A 131 8.14 -18.77 -1.90
CA LYS A 131 9.38 -19.09 -1.19
C LYS A 131 10.53 -19.44 -2.16
N GLU A 132 10.21 -20.23 -3.19
CA GLU A 132 11.19 -20.56 -4.24
C GLU A 132 11.60 -19.29 -5.02
N ALA A 133 10.64 -18.44 -5.39
CA ALA A 133 10.92 -17.17 -6.06
C ALA A 133 11.79 -16.25 -5.20
N ILE A 134 11.54 -16.13 -3.91
CA ILE A 134 12.37 -15.35 -2.97
C ILE A 134 13.81 -15.89 -2.94
N ARG A 135 13.98 -17.21 -2.81
CA ARG A 135 15.31 -17.82 -2.79
C ARG A 135 16.09 -17.64 -4.10
N LYS A 136 15.41 -17.80 -5.22
CA LYS A 136 16.00 -17.71 -6.55
C LYS A 136 16.37 -16.28 -6.94
N GLU A 137 15.44 -15.37 -6.73
CA GLU A 137 15.57 -13.99 -7.21
C GLU A 137 16.24 -13.06 -6.20
N ASN A 138 16.32 -13.46 -4.93
CA ASN A 138 16.84 -12.65 -3.82
C ASN A 138 16.38 -11.19 -3.89
N PRO A 139 15.05 -10.94 -3.86
CA PRO A 139 14.49 -9.61 -4.11
C PRO A 139 14.81 -8.66 -2.96
N GLU A 140 14.98 -7.38 -3.27
CA GLU A 140 15.10 -6.31 -2.28
C GLU A 140 13.76 -6.01 -1.60
N MET A 141 12.65 -6.35 -2.27
CA MET A 141 11.31 -6.12 -1.73
C MET A 141 10.34 -7.20 -2.21
N VAL A 142 9.50 -7.67 -1.30
CA VAL A 142 8.34 -8.53 -1.59
C VAL A 142 7.07 -7.72 -1.29
N LEU A 143 6.23 -7.55 -2.29
CA LEU A 143 4.94 -6.89 -2.15
C LEU A 143 3.84 -7.92 -2.02
N ILE A 144 3.02 -7.79 -0.99
CA ILE A 144 1.87 -8.63 -0.72
C ILE A 144 0.64 -7.73 -0.65
N ALA A 145 -0.36 -7.98 -1.50
CA ALA A 145 -1.60 -7.25 -1.51
C ALA A 145 -2.68 -8.05 -0.76
N SER A 146 -3.15 -7.55 0.38
CA SER A 146 -4.19 -8.21 1.19
C SER A 146 -5.18 -7.17 1.74
N PRO A 147 -6.42 -7.09 1.21
CA PRO A 147 -6.96 -7.81 0.04
C PRO A 147 -6.22 -7.53 -1.26
N ASN A 148 -6.08 -8.54 -2.13
CA ASN A 148 -5.47 -8.34 -3.44
C ASN A 148 -6.44 -7.69 -4.43
N ASN A 149 -5.95 -6.77 -5.22
CA ASN A 149 -6.71 -6.13 -6.30
C ASN A 149 -6.22 -6.69 -7.65
N PRO A 150 -7.07 -7.34 -8.49
CA PRO A 150 -8.53 -7.37 -8.40
C PRO A 150 -9.13 -8.66 -7.79
N THR A 151 -8.34 -9.65 -7.39
CA THR A 151 -8.84 -10.99 -7.04
C THR A 151 -9.58 -11.07 -5.70
N GLY A 152 -9.42 -10.06 -4.82
CA GLY A 152 -10.16 -9.92 -3.58
C GLY A 152 -9.76 -10.88 -2.44
N ASN A 153 -8.80 -11.78 -2.68
CA ASN A 153 -8.31 -12.70 -1.65
C ASN A 153 -7.47 -11.96 -0.60
N SER A 154 -7.58 -12.38 0.63
CA SER A 154 -6.83 -11.86 1.77
C SER A 154 -6.02 -12.95 2.44
N LEU A 155 -4.94 -12.56 3.11
CA LEU A 155 -4.19 -13.43 4.00
C LEU A 155 -4.84 -13.53 5.37
N THR A 156 -4.74 -14.69 6.00
CA THR A 156 -4.96 -14.86 7.43
C THR A 156 -3.68 -14.47 8.20
N SER A 157 -3.79 -14.34 9.52
CA SER A 157 -2.61 -14.08 10.37
C SER A 157 -1.60 -15.24 10.30
N GLU A 158 -2.09 -16.48 10.27
CA GLU A 158 -1.26 -17.69 10.19
C GLU A 158 -0.50 -17.74 8.85
N GLU A 159 -1.16 -17.39 7.75
CA GLU A 159 -0.55 -17.31 6.43
C GLU A 159 0.53 -16.20 6.37
N LEU A 160 0.29 -15.06 7.02
CA LEU A 160 1.28 -14.00 7.13
C LEU A 160 2.49 -14.47 7.95
N ASP A 161 2.28 -15.13 9.08
CA ASP A 161 3.35 -15.68 9.92
C ASP A 161 4.18 -16.71 9.16
N GLN A 162 3.53 -17.55 8.34
CA GLN A 162 4.22 -18.47 7.44
C GLN A 162 5.13 -17.75 6.46
N ILE A 163 4.65 -16.66 5.81
CA ILE A 163 5.47 -15.87 4.90
C ILE A 163 6.66 -15.26 5.65
N LEU A 164 6.42 -14.65 6.80
CA LEU A 164 7.47 -14.03 7.61
C LEU A 164 8.56 -15.04 8.01
N SER A 165 8.19 -16.31 8.24
CA SER A 165 9.15 -17.36 8.63
C SER A 165 10.21 -17.67 7.58
N PHE A 166 9.93 -17.38 6.29
CA PHE A 166 10.89 -17.66 5.21
C PHE A 166 11.50 -16.42 4.55
N ILE A 167 11.12 -15.22 4.99
CA ILE A 167 11.78 -13.96 4.62
C ILE A 167 12.62 -13.36 5.75
N SER A 168 12.43 -13.82 6.98
CA SER A 168 13.30 -13.44 8.10
C SER A 168 14.69 -14.06 7.96
N PRO A 169 15.76 -13.32 8.24
CA PRO A 169 17.13 -13.82 8.17
C PRO A 169 17.40 -14.91 9.21
#